data_74e8f667f242ddf89406c713be57751c
#
_entry.id   74e8f667f242ddf89406c713be57751c
#
_cell.length_a   1.000
_cell.length_b   1.000
_cell.length_c   1.000
_cell.angle_alpha   90.00
_cell.angle_beta   90.00
_cell.angle_gamma   90.00
#
_symmetry.space_group_name_H-M   'P 1'
#
loop_
_entity.id
_entity.type
_entity.pdbx_description
1 polymer ?
#
loop_
_entity_poly.entity_id
_entity_poly.type
_entity_poly.pdbx_seq_one_letter_code
_entity_poly.pdbx_strand_id
1 'polypeptide(L)'
;MYYGYLAAGGRDKERIIRTAISIELIHIFLLIHDDIIDRDLKRHNLKTVNSYYTEIGRRLFKKFDANHFGNSMAIIIGDMIGAMGNKILFDSGFEPKNIVKALSQLQYVISYTVVGESQDLYIEYLGKANEQEVLRMYENKTAKYTIEGPLHLGAILAGAPDKLINQLSQYAIPVGIAFQIQDDILGIFGSEKKLGKTVGSDIAEGKQTLLVIKAREKCNRLQKRILNSCLGNKNLKTSDIDEFRKVIRETSALEYAQSLSQKLIRQGKNELDKFPIEKEAKIFLDDIADFMIKREL
;
A
#
# COMPACT_ATOMS: atom_id res chain seq x y z
N MET A 1 -6.71 -10.01 8.57
CA MET A 1 -6.83 -10.23 10.02
C MET A 1 -7.55 -11.54 10.36
N TYR A 2 -8.76 -11.81 9.82
CA TYR A 2 -9.51 -13.04 10.09
C TYR A 2 -8.70 -14.32 9.82
N TYR A 3 -8.04 -14.42 8.67
CA TYR A 3 -7.27 -15.62 8.32
C TYR A 3 -5.96 -15.77 9.14
N GLY A 4 -5.37 -14.68 9.64
CA GLY A 4 -4.29 -14.78 10.62
C GLY A 4 -4.76 -15.35 11.96
N TYR A 5 -5.95 -14.94 12.40
CA TYR A 5 -6.61 -15.48 13.59
C TYR A 5 -6.93 -16.97 13.44
N LEU A 6 -7.49 -17.35 12.28
CA LEU A 6 -7.81 -18.74 11.96
C LEU A 6 -6.55 -19.61 11.85
N ALA A 7 -5.49 -19.09 11.20
CA ALA A 7 -4.20 -19.78 11.07
C ALA A 7 -3.58 -20.14 12.42
N ALA A 8 -3.84 -19.34 13.45
CA ALA A 8 -3.39 -19.58 14.82
C ALA A 8 -4.39 -20.41 15.67
N GLY A 9 -5.42 -20.99 15.06
CA GLY A 9 -6.42 -21.83 15.75
C GLY A 9 -7.55 -21.05 16.42
N GLY A 10 -7.71 -19.75 16.13
CA GLY A 10 -8.82 -18.95 16.65
C GLY A 10 -10.17 -19.43 16.10
N ARG A 11 -11.23 -19.38 16.93
CA ARG A 11 -12.57 -19.91 16.58
C ARG A 11 -13.71 -18.89 16.71
N ASP A 12 -13.50 -17.79 17.41
CA ASP A 12 -14.54 -16.75 17.60
C ASP A 12 -14.58 -15.81 16.38
N LYS A 13 -15.29 -16.27 15.34
CA LYS A 13 -15.42 -15.57 14.06
C LYS A 13 -16.08 -14.20 14.21
N GLU A 14 -17.11 -14.13 15.04
CA GLU A 14 -17.86 -12.87 15.22
C GLU A 14 -16.97 -11.80 15.85
N ARG A 15 -16.26 -12.15 16.91
CA ARG A 15 -15.38 -11.23 17.62
C ARG A 15 -14.23 -10.74 16.73
N ILE A 16 -13.55 -11.64 16.01
CA ILE A 16 -12.43 -11.26 15.16
C ILE A 16 -12.86 -10.39 13.99
N ILE A 17 -14.05 -10.62 13.39
CA ILE A 17 -14.57 -9.78 12.31
C ILE A 17 -14.91 -8.38 12.83
N ARG A 18 -15.55 -8.25 13.99
CA ARG A 18 -15.78 -6.94 14.63
C ARG A 18 -14.46 -6.22 14.92
N THR A 19 -13.48 -6.95 15.44
CA THR A 19 -12.16 -6.37 15.74
C THR A 19 -11.40 -5.98 14.47
N ALA A 20 -11.61 -6.66 13.34
CA ALA A 20 -10.97 -6.36 12.07
C ALA A 20 -11.35 -4.97 11.52
N ILE A 21 -12.45 -4.37 11.98
CA ILE A 21 -12.81 -2.97 11.67
C ILE A 21 -11.69 -2.01 12.11
N SER A 22 -10.90 -2.36 13.14
CA SER A 22 -9.75 -1.57 13.57
C SER A 22 -8.74 -1.34 12.45
N ILE A 23 -8.43 -2.39 11.68
CA ILE A 23 -7.49 -2.32 10.56
C ILE A 23 -8.04 -1.48 9.41
N GLU A 24 -9.34 -1.58 9.14
CA GLU A 24 -9.98 -0.73 8.12
C GLU A 24 -9.92 0.76 8.49
N LEU A 25 -10.16 1.09 9.77
CA LEU A 25 -10.04 2.47 10.23
C LEU A 25 -8.59 2.96 10.18
N ILE A 26 -7.61 2.13 10.54
CA ILE A 26 -6.19 2.47 10.38
C ILE A 26 -5.84 2.65 8.90
N HIS A 27 -6.37 1.81 8.02
CA HIS A 27 -6.20 1.97 6.57
C HIS A 27 -6.77 3.32 6.08
N ILE A 28 -7.98 3.67 6.47
CA ILE A 28 -8.62 4.94 6.11
C ILE A 28 -7.81 6.13 6.64
N PHE A 29 -7.31 6.07 7.88
CA PHE A 29 -6.42 7.08 8.46
C PHE A 29 -5.17 7.30 7.60
N LEU A 30 -4.47 6.23 7.25
CA LEU A 30 -3.27 6.30 6.41
C LEU A 30 -3.59 6.87 5.02
N LEU A 31 -4.69 6.43 4.38
CA LEU A 31 -5.11 6.96 3.08
C LEU A 31 -5.47 8.44 3.11
N ILE A 32 -6.11 8.94 4.18
CA ILE A 32 -6.44 10.37 4.31
C ILE A 32 -5.16 11.22 4.36
N HIS A 33 -4.13 10.76 5.07
CA HIS A 33 -2.85 11.45 5.14
C HIS A 33 -2.07 11.33 3.81
N ASP A 34 -2.06 10.16 3.19
CA ASP A 34 -1.49 9.89 1.87
C ASP A 34 -2.09 10.82 0.79
N ASP A 35 -3.42 10.98 0.76
CA ASP A 35 -4.11 11.90 -0.15
C ASP A 35 -3.64 13.37 -0.04
N ILE A 36 -3.21 13.80 1.16
CA ILE A 36 -2.65 15.14 1.37
C ILE A 36 -1.23 15.21 0.80
N ILE A 37 -0.41 14.19 1.08
CA ILE A 37 0.98 14.09 0.66
C ILE A 37 1.07 14.04 -0.87
N ASP A 38 0.29 13.15 -1.48
CA ASP A 38 0.23 12.94 -2.93
C ASP A 38 -0.60 14.02 -3.64
N ARG A 39 -1.28 14.91 -2.90
CA ARG A 39 -2.16 15.97 -3.43
C ARG A 39 -3.32 15.41 -4.26
N ASP A 40 -3.79 14.24 -3.92
CA ASP A 40 -4.90 13.58 -4.56
C ASP A 40 -6.21 14.33 -4.32
N LEU A 41 -6.96 14.58 -5.40
CA LEU A 41 -8.27 15.25 -5.32
C LEU A 41 -9.42 14.26 -5.31
N LYS A 42 -9.18 13.03 -5.76
CA LYS A 42 -10.18 11.95 -5.85
C LYS A 42 -9.54 10.60 -5.52
N ARG A 43 -10.30 9.77 -4.82
CA ARG A 43 -10.02 8.36 -4.56
C ARG A 43 -11.29 7.54 -4.79
N HIS A 44 -11.23 6.45 -5.54
CA HIS A 44 -12.40 5.64 -5.93
C HIS A 44 -13.54 6.47 -6.56
N ASN A 45 -13.19 7.44 -7.41
CA ASN A 45 -14.11 8.39 -8.05
C ASN A 45 -14.86 9.35 -7.09
N LEU A 46 -14.56 9.33 -5.78
CA LEU A 46 -15.08 10.26 -4.80
C LEU A 46 -14.02 11.33 -4.46
N LYS A 47 -14.46 12.49 -4.01
CA LYS A 47 -13.55 13.52 -3.49
C LYS A 47 -12.82 13.00 -2.27
N THR A 48 -11.51 13.27 -2.19
CA THR A 48 -10.72 13.06 -0.97
C THR A 48 -11.16 14.01 0.14
N VAL A 49 -10.85 13.70 1.38
CA VAL A 49 -11.26 14.51 2.54
C VAL A 49 -10.72 15.94 2.43
N ASN A 50 -9.42 16.10 2.10
CA ASN A 50 -8.81 17.41 1.88
C ASN A 50 -9.49 18.18 0.75
N SER A 51 -9.80 17.54 -0.38
CA SER A 51 -10.50 18.16 -1.51
C SER A 51 -11.91 18.61 -1.15
N TYR A 52 -12.65 17.78 -0.40
CA TYR A 52 -14.01 18.09 0.05
C TYR A 52 -14.04 19.33 0.97
N TYR A 53 -13.17 19.39 1.97
CA TYR A 53 -13.09 20.53 2.87
C TYR A 53 -12.48 21.76 2.24
N THR A 54 -11.58 21.63 1.25
CA THR A 54 -11.11 22.75 0.43
C THR A 54 -12.27 23.44 -0.27
N GLU A 55 -13.20 22.67 -0.84
CA GLU A 55 -14.39 23.25 -1.51
C GLU A 55 -15.33 23.95 -0.51
N ILE A 56 -15.54 23.35 0.65
CA ILE A 56 -16.28 24.01 1.76
C ILE A 56 -15.60 25.33 2.13
N GLY A 57 -14.29 25.33 2.33
CA GLY A 57 -13.50 26.50 2.66
C GLY A 57 -13.63 27.61 1.63
N ARG A 58 -13.56 27.31 0.35
CA ARG A 58 -13.77 28.28 -0.75
C ARG A 58 -15.15 28.93 -0.72
N ARG A 59 -16.17 28.15 -0.34
CA ARG A 59 -17.55 28.63 -0.27
C ARG A 59 -17.81 29.53 0.96
N LEU A 60 -17.23 29.16 2.11
CA LEU A 60 -17.52 29.82 3.39
C LEU A 60 -16.55 30.95 3.75
N PHE A 61 -15.28 30.86 3.37
CA PHE A 61 -14.21 31.73 3.86
C PHE A 61 -13.52 32.49 2.74
N LYS A 62 -13.98 33.73 2.47
CA LYS A 62 -13.47 34.55 1.35
C LYS A 62 -12.02 35.05 1.51
N LYS A 63 -11.47 35.07 2.73
CA LYS A 63 -10.16 35.69 3.04
C LYS A 63 -9.09 34.69 3.50
N PHE A 64 -9.37 33.41 3.50
CA PHE A 64 -8.46 32.38 4.02
C PHE A 64 -8.02 31.42 2.92
N ASP A 65 -6.85 30.79 3.13
CA ASP A 65 -6.37 29.72 2.27
C ASP A 65 -7.24 28.46 2.42
N ALA A 66 -8.11 28.24 1.45
CA ALA A 66 -9.03 27.11 1.45
C ALA A 66 -8.29 25.76 1.33
N ASN A 67 -7.13 25.73 0.67
CA ASN A 67 -6.34 24.49 0.55
C ASN A 67 -5.72 24.14 1.91
N HIS A 68 -5.18 25.14 2.62
CA HIS A 68 -4.67 24.93 3.97
C HIS A 68 -5.80 24.46 4.92
N PHE A 69 -6.98 25.05 4.83
CA PHE A 69 -8.14 24.61 5.61
C PHE A 69 -8.52 23.15 5.30
N GLY A 70 -8.59 22.78 4.00
CA GLY A 70 -8.89 21.41 3.58
C GLY A 70 -7.88 20.40 4.10
N ASN A 71 -6.59 20.68 3.96
CA ASN A 71 -5.52 19.82 4.48
C ASN A 71 -5.56 19.69 6.00
N SER A 72 -5.78 20.82 6.72
CA SER A 72 -5.89 20.81 8.18
C SER A 72 -7.06 19.94 8.67
N MET A 73 -8.23 20.05 8.02
CA MET A 73 -9.39 19.22 8.34
C MET A 73 -9.10 17.73 8.06
N ALA A 74 -8.41 17.41 6.99
CA ALA A 74 -8.06 16.03 6.66
C ALA A 74 -7.09 15.43 7.70
N ILE A 75 -6.08 16.19 8.15
CA ILE A 75 -5.17 15.76 9.23
C ILE A 75 -5.95 15.44 10.50
N ILE A 76 -6.81 16.37 10.95
CA ILE A 76 -7.60 16.20 12.19
C ILE A 76 -8.54 14.99 12.09
N ILE A 77 -9.21 14.82 10.96
CA ILE A 77 -10.12 13.69 10.72
C ILE A 77 -9.34 12.37 10.64
N GLY A 78 -8.19 12.36 9.97
CA GLY A 78 -7.32 11.20 9.91
C GLY A 78 -6.90 10.74 11.30
N ASP A 79 -6.37 11.65 12.13
CA ASP A 79 -5.96 11.35 13.52
C ASP A 79 -7.12 10.81 14.36
N MET A 80 -8.32 11.40 14.23
CA MET A 80 -9.51 10.91 14.91
C MET A 80 -9.86 9.48 14.51
N ILE A 81 -9.83 9.16 13.21
CA ILE A 81 -10.12 7.81 12.69
C ILE A 81 -9.04 6.82 13.17
N GLY A 82 -7.77 7.21 13.18
CA GLY A 82 -6.68 6.41 13.73
C GLY A 82 -6.89 6.08 15.21
N ALA A 83 -7.29 7.07 16.01
CA ALA A 83 -7.64 6.87 17.42
C ALA A 83 -8.83 5.91 17.60
N MET A 84 -9.86 6.01 16.74
CA MET A 84 -11.00 5.09 16.75
C MET A 84 -10.58 3.65 16.40
N GLY A 85 -9.68 3.47 15.42
CA GLY A 85 -9.14 2.16 15.08
C GLY A 85 -8.41 1.50 16.25
N ASN A 86 -7.57 2.25 16.96
CA ASN A 86 -6.91 1.78 18.18
C ASN A 86 -7.93 1.42 19.27
N LYS A 87 -8.97 2.23 19.46
CA LYS A 87 -10.01 1.98 20.47
C LYS A 87 -10.76 0.68 20.21
N ILE A 88 -11.13 0.37 18.96
CA ILE A 88 -11.79 -0.89 18.60
C ILE A 88 -10.92 -2.10 18.97
N LEU A 89 -9.62 -2.04 18.71
CA LEU A 89 -8.69 -3.11 19.07
C LEU A 89 -8.57 -3.24 20.59
N PHE A 90 -8.48 -2.12 21.30
CA PHE A 90 -8.43 -2.08 22.76
C PHE A 90 -9.67 -2.69 23.40
N ASP A 91 -10.87 -2.36 22.90
CA ASP A 91 -12.17 -2.81 23.42
C ASP A 91 -12.61 -4.18 22.85
N SER A 92 -11.73 -4.90 22.16
CA SER A 92 -12.08 -6.11 21.40
C SER A 92 -12.53 -7.31 22.24
N GLY A 93 -12.28 -7.28 23.57
CA GLY A 93 -12.69 -8.33 24.50
C GLY A 93 -11.90 -9.63 24.38
N PHE A 94 -10.76 -9.64 23.70
CA PHE A 94 -9.78 -10.74 23.74
C PHE A 94 -9.00 -10.74 25.06
N GLU A 95 -8.14 -11.73 25.26
CA GLU A 95 -7.27 -11.77 26.43
C GLU A 95 -6.42 -10.49 26.55
N PRO A 96 -6.38 -9.80 27.70
CA PRO A 96 -5.70 -8.52 27.85
C PRO A 96 -4.24 -8.53 27.38
N LYS A 97 -3.48 -9.60 27.65
CA LYS A 97 -2.10 -9.76 27.20
C LYS A 97 -1.98 -9.76 25.67
N ASN A 98 -2.96 -10.39 24.99
CA ASN A 98 -2.97 -10.47 23.53
C ASN A 98 -3.39 -9.12 22.92
N ILE A 99 -4.31 -8.38 23.56
CA ILE A 99 -4.68 -7.03 23.15
C ILE A 99 -3.47 -6.10 23.25
N VAL A 100 -2.73 -6.11 24.36
CA VAL A 100 -1.52 -5.29 24.53
C VAL A 100 -0.48 -5.61 23.48
N LYS A 101 -0.24 -6.91 23.23
CA LYS A 101 0.71 -7.35 22.19
C LYS A 101 0.24 -6.95 20.78
N ALA A 102 -1.06 -7.05 20.49
CA ALA A 102 -1.64 -6.64 19.21
C ALA A 102 -1.56 -5.12 19.01
N LEU A 103 -1.85 -4.31 20.03
CA LEU A 103 -1.68 -2.86 19.99
C LEU A 103 -0.21 -2.47 19.75
N SER A 104 0.73 -3.11 20.43
CA SER A 104 2.17 -2.90 20.21
C SER A 104 2.55 -3.23 18.76
N GLN A 105 2.06 -4.36 18.24
CA GLN A 105 2.29 -4.75 16.85
C GLN A 105 1.66 -3.76 15.85
N LEU A 106 0.48 -3.24 16.14
CA LEU A 106 -0.17 -2.24 15.29
C LEU A 106 0.66 -0.95 15.23
N GLN A 107 1.18 -0.46 16.38
CA GLN A 107 2.06 0.72 16.40
C GLN A 107 3.36 0.49 15.65
N TYR A 108 3.94 -0.72 15.75
CA TYR A 108 5.09 -1.12 14.96
C TYR A 108 4.80 -1.04 13.46
N VAL A 109 3.70 -1.62 13.00
CA VAL A 109 3.28 -1.59 11.59
C VAL A 109 3.07 -0.16 11.10
N ILE A 110 2.34 0.67 11.85
CA ILE A 110 2.12 2.09 11.51
C ILE A 110 3.46 2.83 11.39
N SER A 111 4.38 2.62 12.35
CA SER A 111 5.70 3.27 12.32
C SER A 111 6.49 2.92 11.07
N TYR A 112 6.50 1.66 10.67
CA TYR A 112 7.16 1.25 9.42
C TYR A 112 6.48 1.81 8.17
N THR A 113 5.14 1.89 8.15
CA THR A 113 4.41 2.52 7.06
C THR A 113 4.80 3.99 6.90
N VAL A 114 4.89 4.73 8.01
CA VAL A 114 5.35 6.13 8.02
C VAL A 114 6.80 6.26 7.53
N VAL A 115 7.69 5.35 7.94
CA VAL A 115 9.07 5.31 7.42
C VAL A 115 9.06 5.03 5.92
N GLY A 116 8.25 4.08 5.45
CA GLY A 116 8.11 3.75 4.03
C GLY A 116 7.58 4.93 3.22
N GLU A 117 6.57 5.64 3.73
CA GLU A 117 6.04 6.87 3.12
C GLU A 117 7.12 7.96 3.03
N SER A 118 7.87 8.16 4.10
CA SER A 118 8.98 9.11 4.11
C SER A 118 10.08 8.74 3.11
N GLN A 119 10.35 7.44 2.93
CA GLN A 119 11.29 6.94 1.92
C GLN A 119 10.78 7.21 0.51
N ASP A 120 9.50 6.95 0.24
CA ASP A 120 8.88 7.20 -1.06
C ASP A 120 8.99 8.67 -1.44
N LEU A 121 8.57 9.56 -0.54
CA LEU A 121 8.66 11.00 -0.72
C LEU A 121 10.12 11.47 -0.93
N TYR A 122 11.07 10.97 -0.13
CA TYR A 122 12.48 11.32 -0.27
C TYR A 122 13.04 10.88 -1.63
N ILE A 123 12.73 9.66 -2.07
CA ILE A 123 13.15 9.10 -3.35
C ILE A 123 12.54 9.89 -4.52
N GLU A 124 11.26 10.28 -4.42
CA GLU A 124 10.57 11.13 -5.39
C GLU A 124 11.30 12.46 -5.58
N TYR A 125 11.54 13.20 -4.49
CA TYR A 125 12.21 14.51 -4.55
C TYR A 125 13.68 14.42 -4.98
N LEU A 126 14.38 13.33 -4.63
CA LEU A 126 15.74 13.09 -5.09
C LEU A 126 15.80 12.74 -6.59
N GLY A 127 14.69 12.22 -7.15
CA GLY A 127 14.57 11.83 -8.55
C GLY A 127 15.44 10.64 -8.96
N LYS A 128 15.96 9.88 -8.00
CA LYS A 128 16.79 8.68 -8.21
C LYS A 128 16.71 7.73 -7.02
N ALA A 129 16.79 6.44 -7.32
CA ALA A 129 16.97 5.38 -6.33
C ALA A 129 17.62 4.17 -7.00
N ASN A 130 18.09 3.21 -6.22
CA ASN A 130 18.44 1.89 -6.68
C ASN A 130 17.34 0.88 -6.34
N GLU A 131 17.41 -0.33 -6.92
CA GLU A 131 16.40 -1.37 -6.73
C GLU A 131 16.22 -1.75 -5.25
N GLN A 132 17.30 -1.86 -4.48
CA GLN A 132 17.22 -2.25 -3.07
C GLN A 132 16.50 -1.18 -2.23
N GLU A 133 16.70 0.09 -2.52
CA GLU A 133 16.00 1.20 -1.87
C GLU A 133 14.51 1.16 -2.17
N VAL A 134 14.13 0.92 -3.44
CA VAL A 134 12.73 0.81 -3.85
C VAL A 134 12.05 -0.41 -3.22
N LEU A 135 12.68 -1.58 -3.25
CA LEU A 135 12.12 -2.78 -2.63
C LEU A 135 11.98 -2.66 -1.11
N ARG A 136 12.92 -1.99 -0.43
CA ARG A 136 12.81 -1.68 1.00
C ARG A 136 11.66 -0.71 1.29
N MET A 137 11.47 0.28 0.44
CA MET A 137 10.34 1.20 0.54
C MET A 137 9.01 0.44 0.35
N TYR A 138 8.88 -0.46 -0.64
CA TYR A 138 7.70 -1.31 -0.82
C TYR A 138 7.43 -2.21 0.38
N GLU A 139 8.49 -2.80 0.97
CA GLU A 139 8.36 -3.57 2.20
C GLU A 139 7.76 -2.72 3.32
N ASN A 140 8.34 -1.53 3.58
CA ASN A 140 7.94 -0.68 4.69
C ASN A 140 6.58 0.00 4.46
N LYS A 141 6.36 0.60 3.26
CA LYS A 141 5.14 1.35 2.94
C LYS A 141 3.93 0.43 2.78
N THR A 142 4.12 -0.75 2.16
CA THR A 142 2.99 -1.58 1.72
C THR A 142 2.97 -2.96 2.35
N ALA A 143 4.03 -3.77 2.22
CA ALA A 143 3.97 -5.18 2.60
C ALA A 143 3.68 -5.38 4.09
N LYS A 144 4.33 -4.59 4.95
CA LYS A 144 4.16 -4.68 6.40
C LYS A 144 2.75 -4.32 6.86
N TYR A 145 2.11 -3.35 6.24
CA TYR A 145 0.81 -2.92 6.71
C TYR A 145 -0.36 -3.61 5.98
N THR A 146 -0.20 -3.92 4.69
CA THR A 146 -1.28 -4.49 3.89
C THR A 146 -1.46 -5.99 4.12
N ILE A 147 -0.37 -6.73 4.28
CA ILE A 147 -0.39 -8.21 4.41
C ILE A 147 0.09 -8.66 5.77
N GLU A 148 1.33 -8.31 6.17
CA GLU A 148 1.95 -8.80 7.40
C GLU A 148 1.16 -8.36 8.64
N GLY A 149 0.87 -7.08 8.77
CA GLY A 149 0.20 -6.49 9.93
C GLY A 149 -1.15 -7.14 10.23
N PRO A 150 -2.09 -7.17 9.27
CA PRO A 150 -3.38 -7.84 9.47
C PRO A 150 -3.25 -9.32 9.87
N LEU A 151 -2.33 -10.07 9.27
CA LEU A 151 -2.08 -11.47 9.64
C LEU A 151 -1.55 -11.60 11.06
N HIS A 152 -0.55 -10.77 11.42
CA HIS A 152 0.02 -10.76 12.77
C HIS A 152 -1.02 -10.41 13.83
N LEU A 153 -1.80 -9.35 13.62
CA LEU A 153 -2.82 -8.94 14.57
C LEU A 153 -3.84 -10.06 14.83
N GLY A 154 -4.31 -10.70 13.76
CA GLY A 154 -5.20 -11.86 13.91
C GLY A 154 -4.57 -13.00 14.69
N ALA A 155 -3.35 -13.39 14.33
CA ALA A 155 -2.64 -14.48 14.99
C ALA A 155 -2.31 -14.16 16.46
N ILE A 156 -1.89 -12.94 16.77
CA ILE A 156 -1.62 -12.49 18.13
C ILE A 156 -2.89 -12.55 19.00
N LEU A 157 -4.03 -12.12 18.48
CA LEU A 157 -5.30 -12.17 19.21
C LEU A 157 -5.75 -13.61 19.48
N ALA A 158 -5.37 -14.57 18.63
CA ALA A 158 -5.55 -15.99 18.87
C ALA A 158 -4.54 -16.59 19.85
N GLY A 159 -3.55 -15.84 20.31
CA GLY A 159 -2.51 -16.31 21.22
C GLY A 159 -1.35 -17.06 20.53
N ALA A 160 -1.10 -16.77 19.26
CA ALA A 160 -0.03 -17.40 18.49
C ALA A 160 1.35 -17.27 19.15
N PRO A 161 2.19 -18.33 19.10
CA PRO A 161 3.58 -18.21 19.49
C PRO A 161 4.38 -17.39 18.48
N ASP A 162 5.48 -16.79 18.92
CA ASP A 162 6.34 -15.93 18.08
C ASP A 162 6.88 -16.69 16.85
N LYS A 163 7.06 -17.99 16.95
CA LYS A 163 7.46 -18.83 15.82
C LYS A 163 6.46 -18.73 14.66
N LEU A 164 5.15 -18.80 14.94
CA LEU A 164 4.11 -18.68 13.89
C LEU A 164 4.05 -17.27 13.34
N ILE A 165 4.21 -16.23 14.19
CA ILE A 165 4.26 -14.83 13.75
C ILE A 165 5.40 -14.63 12.75
N ASN A 166 6.61 -15.13 13.05
CA ASN A 166 7.76 -15.03 12.15
C ASN A 166 7.54 -15.82 10.83
N GLN A 167 6.87 -16.96 10.88
CA GLN A 167 6.54 -17.74 9.70
C GLN A 167 5.53 -17.00 8.79
N LEU A 168 4.53 -16.35 9.39
CA LEU A 168 3.60 -15.49 8.65
C LEU A 168 4.32 -14.32 7.96
N SER A 169 5.37 -13.73 8.56
CA SER A 169 6.20 -12.71 7.91
C SER A 169 6.90 -13.23 6.66
N GLN A 170 7.43 -14.47 6.72
CA GLN A 170 8.13 -15.07 5.57
C GLN A 170 7.19 -15.28 4.35
N TYR A 171 5.91 -15.49 4.59
CA TYR A 171 4.88 -15.48 3.56
C TYR A 171 4.50 -14.04 3.16
N ALA A 172 4.20 -13.18 4.13
CA ALA A 172 3.53 -11.90 3.93
C ALA A 172 4.40 -10.86 3.21
N ILE A 173 5.69 -10.78 3.56
CA ILE A 173 6.59 -9.76 3.00
C ILE A 173 6.77 -9.92 1.49
N PRO A 174 7.17 -11.09 0.95
CA PRO A 174 7.30 -11.23 -0.50
C PRO A 174 5.97 -11.04 -1.24
N VAL A 175 4.84 -11.51 -0.68
CA VAL A 175 3.52 -11.31 -1.27
C VAL A 175 3.13 -9.82 -1.30
N GLY A 176 3.41 -9.08 -0.23
CA GLY A 176 3.12 -7.66 -0.14
C GLY A 176 3.99 -6.80 -1.07
N ILE A 177 5.27 -7.15 -1.25
CA ILE A 177 6.14 -6.48 -2.24
C ILE A 177 5.63 -6.77 -3.66
N ALA A 178 5.23 -8.01 -3.96
CA ALA A 178 4.66 -8.36 -5.25
C ALA A 178 3.36 -7.59 -5.54
N PHE A 179 2.53 -7.38 -4.53
CA PHE A 179 1.32 -6.57 -4.61
C PHE A 179 1.64 -5.12 -5.00
N GLN A 180 2.65 -4.47 -4.36
CA GLN A 180 3.04 -3.11 -4.70
C GLN A 180 3.61 -3.01 -6.13
N ILE A 181 4.42 -4.00 -6.55
CA ILE A 181 4.90 -4.05 -7.94
C ILE A 181 3.72 -4.11 -8.92
N GLN A 182 2.69 -4.89 -8.62
CA GLN A 182 1.49 -4.97 -9.46
C GLN A 182 0.70 -3.66 -9.46
N ASP A 183 0.59 -2.97 -8.32
CA ASP A 183 -0.05 -1.65 -8.25
C ASP A 183 0.68 -0.62 -9.11
N ASP A 184 2.01 -0.60 -9.10
CA ASP A 184 2.82 0.28 -9.97
C ASP A 184 2.63 -0.03 -11.46
N ILE A 185 2.53 -1.33 -11.81
CA ILE A 185 2.21 -1.75 -13.18
C ILE A 185 0.84 -1.22 -13.58
N LEU A 186 -0.16 -1.38 -12.71
CA LEU A 186 -1.52 -0.90 -12.95
C LEU A 186 -1.57 0.65 -13.02
N GLY A 187 -0.82 1.36 -12.19
CA GLY A 187 -0.71 2.83 -12.20
C GLY A 187 -0.25 3.38 -13.55
N ILE A 188 0.62 2.65 -14.25
CA ILE A 188 1.13 3.05 -15.57
C ILE A 188 0.26 2.49 -16.70
N PHE A 189 -0.13 1.22 -16.64
CA PHE A 189 -0.75 0.49 -17.77
C PHE A 189 -2.24 0.24 -17.61
N GLY A 190 -2.81 0.46 -16.44
CA GLY A 190 -4.23 0.27 -16.17
C GLY A 190 -5.14 1.28 -16.86
N SER A 191 -6.44 1.16 -16.64
CA SER A 191 -7.45 2.10 -17.13
C SER A 191 -8.08 2.88 -15.97
N GLU A 192 -8.39 4.16 -16.17
CA GLU A 192 -9.04 5.02 -15.15
C GLU A 192 -10.32 4.39 -14.59
N LYS A 193 -11.09 3.73 -15.47
CA LYS A 193 -12.36 3.08 -15.10
C LYS A 193 -12.15 1.95 -14.06
N LYS A 194 -11.02 1.23 -14.15
CA LYS A 194 -10.69 0.12 -13.23
C LYS A 194 -9.97 0.59 -11.98
N LEU A 195 -9.12 1.61 -12.10
CA LEU A 195 -8.27 2.09 -11.00
C LEU A 195 -8.98 3.06 -10.06
N GLY A 196 -10.00 3.80 -10.56
CA GLY A 196 -10.65 4.87 -9.81
C GLY A 196 -9.76 6.09 -9.52
N LYS A 197 -8.55 6.11 -10.10
CA LYS A 197 -7.58 7.21 -10.12
C LYS A 197 -7.26 7.60 -11.56
N THR A 198 -6.74 8.81 -11.75
CA THR A 198 -6.26 9.27 -13.06
C THR A 198 -5.05 8.44 -13.49
N VAL A 199 -5.09 7.87 -14.68
CA VAL A 199 -3.95 7.12 -15.23
C VAL A 199 -2.77 8.05 -15.43
N GLY A 200 -1.59 7.63 -14.96
CA GLY A 200 -0.38 8.44 -15.04
C GLY A 200 -0.20 9.41 -13.87
N SER A 201 -1.00 9.33 -12.79
CA SER A 201 -0.76 10.10 -11.56
C SER A 201 0.66 9.87 -11.04
N ASP A 202 1.09 8.62 -10.92
CA ASP A 202 2.45 8.27 -10.47
C ASP A 202 3.55 8.87 -11.34
N ILE A 203 3.31 8.98 -12.66
CA ILE A 203 4.24 9.63 -13.59
C ILE A 203 4.25 11.14 -13.33
N ALA A 204 3.06 11.75 -13.16
CA ALA A 204 2.92 13.18 -12.92
C ALA A 204 3.49 13.61 -11.55
N GLU A 205 3.47 12.75 -10.56
CA GLU A 205 4.11 12.95 -9.26
C GLU A 205 5.63 12.74 -9.32
N GLY A 206 6.11 11.97 -10.27
CA GLY A 206 7.54 11.67 -10.42
C GLY A 206 8.00 10.47 -9.61
N LYS A 207 7.08 9.56 -9.25
CA LYS A 207 7.37 8.35 -8.46
C LYS A 207 8.49 7.53 -9.09
N GLN A 208 9.49 7.18 -8.30
CA GLN A 208 10.61 6.38 -8.73
C GLN A 208 10.34 4.89 -8.50
N THR A 209 9.35 4.36 -9.20
CA THR A 209 8.94 2.95 -9.09
C THR A 209 10.00 2.00 -9.62
N LEU A 210 9.85 0.70 -9.35
CA LEU A 210 10.72 -0.34 -9.91
C LEU A 210 10.77 -0.28 -11.44
N LEU A 211 9.64 0.02 -12.10
CA LEU A 211 9.56 0.17 -13.55
C LEU A 211 10.46 1.31 -14.04
N VAL A 212 10.43 2.46 -13.37
CA VAL A 212 11.26 3.62 -13.71
C VAL A 212 12.74 3.33 -13.52
N ILE A 213 13.11 2.72 -12.38
CA ILE A 213 14.51 2.39 -12.09
C ILE A 213 15.07 1.43 -13.14
N LYS A 214 14.32 0.36 -13.46
CA LYS A 214 14.76 -0.62 -14.47
C LYS A 214 14.80 -0.06 -15.90
N ALA A 215 13.86 0.81 -16.24
CA ALA A 215 13.93 1.51 -17.52
C ALA A 215 15.17 2.41 -17.63
N ARG A 216 15.51 3.15 -16.56
CA ARG A 216 16.70 4.02 -16.54
C ARG A 216 18.01 3.26 -16.67
N GLU A 217 18.10 2.01 -16.17
CA GLU A 217 19.29 1.17 -16.30
C GLU A 217 19.60 0.80 -17.76
N LYS A 218 18.57 0.68 -18.62
CA LYS A 218 18.69 0.16 -19.98
C LYS A 218 18.35 1.16 -21.09
N CYS A 219 17.83 2.34 -20.76
CA CYS A 219 17.36 3.30 -21.73
C CYS A 219 18.51 3.93 -22.55
N ASN A 220 18.27 4.16 -23.85
CA ASN A 220 19.12 4.97 -24.69
C ASN A 220 18.92 6.48 -24.42
N ARG A 221 19.68 7.32 -25.11
CA ARG A 221 19.65 8.80 -24.91
C ARG A 221 18.27 9.43 -25.18
N LEU A 222 17.56 8.95 -26.19
CA LEU A 222 16.23 9.44 -26.52
C LEU A 222 15.20 9.01 -25.46
N GLN A 223 15.18 7.74 -25.11
CA GLN A 223 14.32 7.19 -24.07
C GLN A 223 14.52 7.87 -22.72
N LYS A 224 15.79 8.17 -22.36
CA LYS A 224 16.11 8.94 -21.16
C LYS A 224 15.50 10.34 -21.15
N ARG A 225 15.47 11.01 -22.32
CA ARG A 225 14.80 12.31 -22.44
C ARG A 225 13.29 12.21 -22.23
N ILE A 226 12.65 11.18 -22.81
CA ILE A 226 11.21 10.92 -22.62
C ILE A 226 10.90 10.68 -21.14
N LEU A 227 11.63 9.77 -20.48
CA LEU A 227 11.42 9.53 -19.03
C LEU A 227 11.53 10.83 -18.21
N ASN A 228 12.57 11.63 -18.46
CA ASN A 228 12.81 12.86 -17.71
C ASN A 228 11.80 13.97 -18.01
N SER A 229 11.21 14.00 -19.22
CA SER A 229 10.19 15.02 -19.57
C SER A 229 8.81 14.66 -19.03
N CYS A 230 8.54 13.39 -18.76
CA CYS A 230 7.27 12.91 -18.24
C CYS A 230 7.23 12.90 -16.71
N LEU A 231 8.28 12.40 -16.06
CA LEU A 231 8.33 12.29 -14.60
C LEU A 231 8.29 13.66 -13.92
N GLY A 232 7.31 13.83 -13.02
CA GLY A 232 7.07 15.09 -12.30
C GLY A 232 6.33 16.17 -13.12
N ASN A 233 5.90 15.86 -14.34
CA ASN A 233 5.16 16.80 -15.18
C ASN A 233 3.65 16.68 -14.92
N LYS A 234 3.09 17.69 -14.25
CA LYS A 234 1.65 17.74 -13.93
C LYS A 234 0.74 18.04 -15.13
N ASN A 235 1.31 18.38 -16.29
CA ASN A 235 0.57 18.72 -17.50
C ASN A 235 0.75 17.65 -18.59
N LEU A 236 0.83 16.38 -18.19
CA LEU A 236 0.95 15.25 -19.11
C LEU A 236 -0.27 15.14 -20.03
N LYS A 237 0.02 14.95 -21.33
CA LYS A 237 -0.97 14.58 -22.33
C LYS A 237 -1.01 13.06 -22.46
N THR A 238 -2.09 12.51 -22.99
CA THR A 238 -2.20 11.09 -23.28
C THR A 238 -1.05 10.57 -24.14
N SER A 239 -0.61 11.37 -25.14
CA SER A 239 0.55 11.04 -25.97
C SER A 239 1.84 10.87 -25.18
N ASP A 240 2.06 11.68 -24.15
CA ASP A 240 3.27 11.63 -23.32
C ASP A 240 3.27 10.35 -22.47
N ILE A 241 2.10 9.99 -21.94
CA ILE A 241 1.90 8.74 -21.20
C ILE A 241 2.14 7.53 -22.11
N ASP A 242 1.66 7.57 -23.35
CA ASP A 242 1.86 6.48 -24.31
C ASP A 242 3.33 6.32 -24.72
N GLU A 243 4.05 7.43 -24.92
CA GLU A 243 5.51 7.41 -25.13
C GLU A 243 6.25 6.86 -23.92
N PHE A 244 5.87 7.26 -22.71
CA PHE A 244 6.44 6.72 -21.48
C PHE A 244 6.23 5.20 -21.37
N ARG A 245 5.00 4.72 -21.59
CA ARG A 245 4.66 3.29 -21.62
C ARG A 245 5.50 2.52 -22.63
N LYS A 246 5.71 3.10 -23.80
CA LYS A 246 6.55 2.51 -24.85
C LYS A 246 7.97 2.33 -24.35
N VAL A 247 8.56 3.34 -23.71
CA VAL A 247 9.92 3.25 -23.14
C VAL A 247 9.99 2.14 -22.07
N ILE A 248 8.99 2.05 -21.16
CA ILE A 248 8.96 0.99 -20.14
C ILE A 248 8.95 -0.40 -20.76
N ARG A 249 8.22 -0.62 -21.87
CA ARG A 249 8.21 -1.91 -22.60
C ARG A 249 9.54 -2.16 -23.34
N GLU A 250 10.00 -1.20 -24.13
CA GLU A 250 11.22 -1.35 -24.96
C GLU A 250 12.49 -1.59 -24.14
N THR A 251 12.52 -1.13 -22.89
CA THR A 251 13.62 -1.38 -21.94
C THR A 251 13.48 -2.70 -21.18
N SER A 252 12.43 -3.48 -21.44
CA SER A 252 12.07 -4.71 -20.69
C SER A 252 11.88 -4.48 -19.18
N ALA A 253 11.56 -3.24 -18.76
CA ALA A 253 11.30 -2.94 -17.37
C ALA A 253 9.96 -3.56 -16.90
N LEU A 254 8.96 -3.62 -17.78
CA LEU A 254 7.68 -4.27 -17.49
C LEU A 254 7.87 -5.78 -17.27
N GLU A 255 8.55 -6.46 -18.17
CA GLU A 255 8.81 -7.90 -18.10
C GLU A 255 9.62 -8.24 -16.84
N TYR A 256 10.59 -7.39 -16.49
CA TYR A 256 11.36 -7.54 -15.25
C TYR A 256 10.45 -7.47 -14.01
N ALA A 257 9.63 -6.44 -13.92
CA ALA A 257 8.71 -6.23 -12.80
C ALA A 257 7.71 -7.39 -12.65
N GLN A 258 7.11 -7.84 -13.76
CA GLN A 258 6.21 -8.99 -13.78
C GLN A 258 6.91 -10.28 -13.34
N SER A 259 8.12 -10.54 -13.84
CA SER A 259 8.90 -11.73 -13.47
C SER A 259 9.28 -11.72 -11.98
N LEU A 260 9.70 -10.56 -11.45
CA LEU A 260 10.02 -10.42 -10.03
C LEU A 260 8.78 -10.61 -9.16
N SER A 261 7.64 -10.01 -9.51
CA SER A 261 6.38 -10.19 -8.80
C SER A 261 5.97 -11.67 -8.72
N GLN A 262 6.00 -12.39 -9.86
CA GLN A 262 5.74 -13.83 -9.89
C GLN A 262 6.71 -14.66 -9.04
N LYS A 263 8.01 -14.29 -9.03
CA LYS A 263 9.02 -14.94 -8.20
C LYS A 263 8.72 -14.76 -6.72
N LEU A 264 8.34 -13.55 -6.30
CA LEU A 264 8.01 -13.22 -4.92
C LEU A 264 6.75 -13.94 -4.44
N ILE A 265 5.71 -14.05 -5.28
CA ILE A 265 4.53 -14.85 -4.97
C ILE A 265 4.91 -16.33 -4.76
N ARG A 266 5.68 -16.93 -5.67
CA ARG A 266 6.15 -18.31 -5.49
C ARG A 266 6.97 -18.48 -4.21
N GLN A 267 7.81 -17.50 -3.87
CA GLN A 267 8.57 -17.51 -2.62
C GLN A 267 7.63 -17.53 -1.41
N GLY A 268 6.65 -16.64 -1.33
CA GLY A 268 5.67 -16.59 -0.24
C GLY A 268 4.88 -17.90 -0.11
N LYS A 269 4.38 -18.46 -1.22
CA LYS A 269 3.64 -19.73 -1.23
C LYS A 269 4.51 -20.89 -0.75
N ASN A 270 5.77 -20.96 -1.18
CA ASN A 270 6.72 -21.98 -0.73
C ASN A 270 7.01 -21.86 0.78
N GLU A 271 7.03 -20.65 1.34
CA GLU A 271 7.16 -20.48 2.79
C GLU A 271 5.87 -20.94 3.51
N LEU A 272 4.70 -20.62 2.98
CA LEU A 272 3.41 -21.05 3.52
C LEU A 272 3.29 -22.57 3.63
N ASP A 273 3.91 -23.32 2.72
CA ASP A 273 3.92 -24.79 2.73
C ASP A 273 4.75 -25.42 3.86
N LYS A 274 5.68 -24.65 4.45
CA LYS A 274 6.64 -25.19 5.45
C LYS A 274 6.08 -25.27 6.86
N PHE A 275 4.93 -24.65 7.15
CA PHE A 275 4.38 -24.64 8.50
C PHE A 275 2.90 -25.00 8.53
N PRO A 276 2.48 -25.78 9.57
CA PRO A 276 1.10 -26.20 9.70
C PRO A 276 0.23 -25.04 10.20
N ILE A 277 -0.81 -24.73 9.44
CA ILE A 277 -1.90 -23.83 9.83
C ILE A 277 -3.23 -24.46 9.46
N GLU A 278 -4.33 -23.90 9.95
CA GLU A 278 -5.68 -24.33 9.60
C GLU A 278 -5.86 -24.35 8.08
N LYS A 279 -6.45 -25.44 7.57
CA LYS A 279 -6.59 -25.70 6.13
C LYS A 279 -7.30 -24.57 5.38
N GLU A 280 -8.39 -24.04 5.95
CA GLU A 280 -9.14 -22.93 5.37
C GLU A 280 -8.26 -21.68 5.23
N ALA A 281 -7.48 -21.36 6.26
CA ALA A 281 -6.55 -20.24 6.21
C ALA A 281 -5.47 -20.44 5.14
N LYS A 282 -4.94 -21.65 5.03
CA LYS A 282 -3.92 -21.97 4.02
C LYS A 282 -4.44 -21.80 2.59
N ILE A 283 -5.63 -22.33 2.30
CA ILE A 283 -6.26 -22.19 0.98
C ILE A 283 -6.45 -20.71 0.63
N PHE A 284 -7.03 -19.94 1.57
CA PHE A 284 -7.23 -18.51 1.31
C PHE A 284 -5.91 -17.75 1.06
N LEU A 285 -4.88 -18.01 1.87
CA LEU A 285 -3.59 -17.33 1.72
C LEU A 285 -2.91 -17.70 0.40
N ASP A 286 -3.06 -18.92 -0.05
CA ASP A 286 -2.57 -19.37 -1.36
C ASP A 286 -3.30 -18.68 -2.51
N ASP A 287 -4.63 -18.67 -2.46
CA ASP A 287 -5.49 -18.07 -3.50
C ASP A 287 -5.33 -16.55 -3.58
N ILE A 288 -5.28 -15.85 -2.43
CA ILE A 288 -5.13 -14.39 -2.41
C ILE A 288 -3.77 -13.94 -2.95
N ALA A 289 -2.70 -14.72 -2.71
CA ALA A 289 -1.39 -14.43 -3.26
C ALA A 289 -1.41 -14.44 -4.80
N ASP A 290 -2.06 -15.44 -5.41
CA ASP A 290 -2.25 -15.50 -6.85
C ASP A 290 -3.13 -14.36 -7.38
N PHE A 291 -4.22 -14.05 -6.66
CA PHE A 291 -5.16 -12.99 -7.04
C PHE A 291 -4.46 -11.63 -7.12
N MET A 292 -3.54 -11.32 -6.19
CA MET A 292 -2.87 -10.03 -6.11
C MET A 292 -2.10 -9.66 -7.38
N ILE A 293 -1.54 -10.64 -8.09
CA ILE A 293 -0.79 -10.40 -9.34
C ILE A 293 -1.60 -10.70 -10.61
N LYS A 294 -2.76 -11.34 -10.48
CA LYS A 294 -3.69 -11.60 -11.61
C LYS A 294 -4.68 -10.46 -11.84
N ARG A 295 -4.63 -9.41 -11.03
CA ARG A 295 -5.43 -8.19 -11.25
C ARG A 295 -5.09 -7.64 -12.63
N GLU A 296 -6.08 -7.71 -13.53
CA GLU A 296 -5.90 -7.37 -14.95
C GLU A 296 -5.76 -5.85 -15.17
N LEU A 297 -4.96 -5.52 -16.19
CA LEU A 297 -4.81 -4.20 -16.78
C LEU A 297 -6.13 -3.65 -17.36
#